data_f4e7adfa93b6f69bb94bf330f33b573a
#
_entry.id   f4e7adfa93b6f69bb94bf330f33b573a
#
_cell.length_a   1.000
_cell.length_b   1.000
_cell.length_c   1.000
_cell.angle_alpha   90.00
_cell.angle_beta   90.00
_cell.angle_gamma   90.00
#
_symmetry.space_group_name_H-M   'P 1'
#
loop_
_entity.id
_entity.type
_entity.pdbx_description
1 polymer ?
#
loop_
_entity_poly.entity_id
_entity_poly.type
_entity_poly.pdbx_seq_one_letter_code
_entity_poly.pdbx_strand_id
1 'polypeptide(L)'
;MKISIPISFLITLLFPFPMQAQGPVLDSTVAITVGQNASINVINNALNIPSGNAGASQIYDYSVLPAFNSNYEILGIDNLTSPYATTYADANATVSWSSFGSPYYHFLLSDTSYIFLGGGGSFGQYEYLDVYEQLRFPFAYNDTYTDTFVAVSNTGGYRAGSVTVSGDGYGDLLVPGSSFNNVLRVKRESAYYDTVSGTPRFTQETYYEYYKPGIPHYILLHGFYTITSGSSNPVSGSQLFYNTGALVSGNNQQNILNTTCQIIHQNAQSMLRIKDVQNYNTVLQLYNLQGQLIWNKQLQIRTDVNEIQLPSDMLQNGMYLLQFNNAAGKPVALKWSKAD
;
A
#
# COMPACT_ATOMS: atom_id res chain seq x y z
N MET A 1 70.20 8.42 40.98
CA MET A 1 69.53 9.11 39.89
C MET A 1 68.16 8.44 39.64
N LYS A 2 67.05 9.01 40.14
CA LYS A 2 65.70 8.44 40.02
C LYS A 2 65.01 9.17 38.85
N ILE A 3 64.70 8.45 37.79
CA ILE A 3 64.00 8.95 36.64
C ILE A 3 62.48 8.77 36.91
N SER A 4 61.77 9.88 37.09
CA SER A 4 60.30 9.89 37.14
C SER A 4 59.74 10.04 35.73
N ILE A 5 58.99 9.04 35.26
CA ILE A 5 58.25 9.09 34.02
C ILE A 5 56.83 9.65 34.34
N PRO A 6 56.37 10.76 33.70
CA PRO A 6 55.01 11.23 33.88
C PRO A 6 54.06 10.36 33.03
N ILE A 7 53.13 9.71 33.68
CA ILE A 7 52.00 9.01 33.01
C ILE A 7 50.98 10.07 32.58
N SER A 8 51.00 10.44 31.30
CA SER A 8 49.93 11.24 30.70
C SER A 8 48.64 10.40 30.53
N PHE A 9 47.63 10.72 31.31
CA PHE A 9 46.29 10.11 31.21
C PHE A 9 45.59 10.74 30.01
N LEU A 10 45.50 10.03 28.88
CA LEU A 10 44.73 10.41 27.72
C LEU A 10 43.23 10.13 28.02
N ILE A 11 42.47 11.11 28.41
CA ILE A 11 41.01 11.03 28.57
C ILE A 11 40.41 11.09 27.16
N THR A 12 40.07 9.93 26.59
CA THR A 12 39.27 9.86 25.37
C THR A 12 37.83 10.24 25.72
N LEU A 13 37.43 11.46 25.37
CA LEU A 13 36.03 11.90 25.43
C LEU A 13 35.24 11.12 24.39
N LEU A 14 34.57 10.06 24.82
CA LEU A 14 33.51 9.39 24.04
C LEU A 14 32.31 10.34 24.00
N PHE A 15 32.20 11.15 22.97
CA PHE A 15 30.97 11.82 22.63
C PHE A 15 29.96 10.75 22.22
N PRO A 16 28.81 10.62 22.89
CA PRO A 16 27.72 9.82 22.34
C PRO A 16 27.26 10.51 21.07
N PHE A 17 27.65 10.01 19.91
CA PHE A 17 26.97 10.38 18.67
C PHE A 17 25.51 9.97 18.85
N PRO A 18 24.55 10.91 18.69
CA PRO A 18 23.16 10.52 18.66
C PRO A 18 23.01 9.54 17.50
N MET A 19 22.75 8.26 17.78
CA MET A 19 22.27 7.32 16.77
C MET A 19 20.93 7.89 16.30
N GLN A 20 20.96 8.68 15.22
CA GLN A 20 19.73 9.02 14.52
C GLN A 20 19.12 7.69 14.06
N ALA A 21 17.90 7.44 14.52
CA ALA A 21 17.14 6.29 14.04
C ALA A 21 17.12 6.39 12.50
N GLN A 22 17.66 5.38 11.84
CA GLN A 22 17.66 5.31 10.40
C GLN A 22 16.19 5.32 9.94
N GLY A 23 15.85 6.20 9.00
CA GLY A 23 14.50 6.27 8.42
C GLY A 23 14.13 4.93 7.75
N PRO A 24 12.84 4.71 7.51
CA PRO A 24 12.39 3.49 6.83
C PRO A 24 12.93 3.43 5.40
N VAL A 25 13.21 2.21 4.94
CA VAL A 25 13.62 1.91 3.57
C VAL A 25 12.52 1.10 2.91
N LEU A 26 12.01 1.57 1.79
CA LEU A 26 11.00 0.86 1.00
C LEU A 26 11.67 -0.15 0.07
N ASP A 27 11.00 -1.26 -0.12
CA ASP A 27 11.31 -2.30 -1.09
C ASP A 27 10.04 -2.70 -1.87
N SER A 28 10.13 -3.70 -2.71
CA SER A 28 9.03 -4.17 -3.56
C SER A 28 7.77 -4.63 -2.80
N THR A 29 7.86 -4.86 -1.49
CA THR A 29 6.70 -5.26 -0.66
C THR A 29 5.63 -4.17 -0.50
N VAL A 30 5.93 -2.92 -0.86
CA VAL A 30 4.94 -1.83 -0.86
C VAL A 30 4.06 -1.80 -2.12
N ALA A 31 4.34 -2.61 -3.12
CA ALA A 31 3.48 -2.78 -4.30
C ALA A 31 2.38 -3.81 -4.03
N ILE A 32 1.17 -3.56 -4.55
CA ILE A 32 0.09 -4.55 -4.52
C ILE A 32 0.38 -5.62 -5.57
N THR A 33 0.40 -6.88 -5.14
CA THR A 33 0.56 -8.06 -5.99
C THR A 33 -0.70 -8.92 -6.00
N VAL A 34 -0.74 -9.94 -6.85
CA VAL A 34 -1.89 -10.84 -7.01
C VAL A 34 -2.38 -11.40 -5.68
N GLY A 35 -3.67 -11.26 -5.42
CA GLY A 35 -4.34 -11.72 -4.20
C GLY A 35 -4.28 -10.76 -3.02
N GLN A 36 -3.56 -9.66 -3.14
CA GLN A 36 -3.58 -8.58 -2.14
C GLN A 36 -4.68 -7.58 -2.45
N ASN A 37 -5.18 -6.90 -1.42
CA ASN A 37 -6.19 -5.85 -1.56
C ASN A 37 -5.95 -4.71 -0.59
N ALA A 38 -6.54 -3.55 -0.92
CA ALA A 38 -6.61 -2.40 -0.03
C ALA A 38 -8.01 -1.77 -0.14
N SER A 39 -8.55 -1.31 0.97
CA SER A 39 -9.81 -0.54 1.00
C SER A 39 -9.49 0.91 1.28
N ILE A 40 -9.85 1.79 0.36
CA ILE A 40 -9.43 3.19 0.34
C ILE A 40 -10.64 4.10 0.54
N ASN A 41 -10.62 4.91 1.58
CA ASN A 41 -11.53 6.02 1.75
C ASN A 41 -11.01 7.25 1.03
N VAL A 42 -11.89 7.99 0.37
CA VAL A 42 -11.56 9.18 -0.43
C VAL A 42 -12.27 10.41 0.11
N ILE A 43 -11.51 11.47 0.32
CA ILE A 43 -12.00 12.80 0.68
C ILE A 43 -11.66 13.76 -0.46
N ASN A 44 -12.67 14.32 -1.10
CA ASN A 44 -12.52 15.35 -2.11
C ASN A 44 -12.40 16.73 -1.46
N ASN A 45 -11.75 17.67 -2.15
CA ASN A 45 -11.57 19.05 -1.67
C ASN A 45 -10.82 19.15 -0.32
N ALA A 46 -9.73 18.41 -0.20
CA ALA A 46 -8.87 18.35 0.99
C ALA A 46 -7.87 19.53 1.08
N LEU A 47 -8.10 20.65 0.40
CA LEU A 47 -7.19 21.82 0.30
C LEU A 47 -6.81 22.40 1.68
N ASN A 48 -7.72 22.33 2.64
CA ASN A 48 -7.51 22.88 3.99
C ASN A 48 -6.85 21.88 4.96
N ILE A 49 -6.55 20.67 4.51
CA ILE A 49 -5.85 19.67 5.31
C ILE A 49 -4.34 19.85 5.05
N PRO A 50 -3.51 20.08 6.06
CA PRO A 50 -2.07 20.22 5.84
C PRO A 50 -1.45 18.89 5.42
N SER A 51 -0.52 18.93 4.46
CA SER A 51 0.24 17.74 4.01
C SER A 51 1.39 17.36 4.94
N GLY A 52 1.56 18.05 6.08
CA GLY A 52 2.67 17.85 7.00
C GLY A 52 3.98 18.48 6.52
N ASN A 53 4.97 18.50 7.38
CA ASN A 53 6.30 19.07 7.09
C ASN A 53 7.23 18.01 6.52
N ALA A 54 8.19 18.45 5.69
CA ALA A 54 9.33 17.64 5.31
C ALA A 54 10.28 17.42 6.50
N GLY A 55 11.12 16.39 6.43
CA GLY A 55 12.18 16.16 7.40
C GLY A 55 12.07 14.86 8.17
N ALA A 56 13.06 14.64 9.02
CA ALA A 56 13.17 13.46 9.85
C ALA A 56 12.26 13.53 11.09
N SER A 57 11.83 12.38 11.59
CA SER A 57 11.12 12.23 12.87
C SER A 57 9.88 13.12 13.01
N GLN A 58 9.11 13.25 11.94
CA GLN A 58 7.89 14.05 11.90
C GLN A 58 6.72 13.30 12.53
N ILE A 59 5.70 14.05 12.95
CA ILE A 59 4.37 13.52 13.26
C ILE A 59 3.40 14.06 12.21
N TYR A 60 2.86 13.15 11.42
CA TYR A 60 1.86 13.43 10.40
C TYR A 60 0.48 13.12 10.96
N ASP A 61 -0.20 14.17 11.45
CA ASP A 61 -1.47 13.99 12.15
C ASP A 61 -2.67 14.18 11.22
N TYR A 62 -3.24 13.07 10.81
CA TYR A 62 -4.52 12.95 10.09
C TYR A 62 -5.57 12.21 10.93
N SER A 63 -5.42 12.16 12.26
CA SER A 63 -6.33 11.44 13.16
C SER A 63 -7.76 11.97 13.11
N VAL A 64 -7.91 13.26 12.79
CA VAL A 64 -9.21 13.92 12.64
C VAL A 64 -9.40 14.35 11.18
N LEU A 65 -10.10 13.53 10.42
CA LEU A 65 -10.48 13.80 9.03
C LEU A 65 -11.98 14.02 8.92
N PRO A 66 -12.44 14.83 7.93
CA PRO A 66 -13.87 14.91 7.62
C PRO A 66 -14.39 13.54 7.12
N ALA A 67 -15.71 13.39 7.06
CA ALA A 67 -16.33 12.21 6.49
C ALA A 67 -15.84 11.99 5.04
N PHE A 68 -15.54 10.74 4.68
CA PHE A 68 -15.14 10.41 3.32
C PHE A 68 -16.32 10.49 2.35
N ASN A 69 -16.04 10.82 1.10
CA ASN A 69 -17.03 10.95 0.03
C ASN A 69 -17.31 9.60 -0.64
N SER A 70 -16.29 8.74 -0.72
CA SER A 70 -16.35 7.45 -1.41
C SER A 70 -15.41 6.45 -0.74
N ASN A 71 -15.71 5.17 -0.92
CA ASN A 71 -14.82 4.07 -0.56
C ASN A 71 -14.58 3.22 -1.80
N TYR A 72 -13.33 2.83 -2.04
CA TYR A 72 -12.93 2.02 -3.19
C TYR A 72 -12.12 0.82 -2.71
N GLU A 73 -12.36 -0.32 -3.36
CA GLU A 73 -11.53 -1.50 -3.22
C GLU A 73 -10.47 -1.51 -4.34
N ILE A 74 -9.24 -1.80 -3.96
CA ILE A 74 -8.11 -2.01 -4.86
C ILE A 74 -7.72 -3.47 -4.74
N LEU A 75 -7.66 -4.18 -5.86
CA LEU A 75 -7.36 -5.60 -5.90
C LEU A 75 -6.15 -5.85 -6.81
N GLY A 76 -5.14 -6.56 -6.30
CA GLY A 76 -4.09 -7.16 -7.12
C GLY A 76 -4.64 -8.39 -7.82
N ILE A 77 -4.64 -8.38 -9.15
CA ILE A 77 -5.17 -9.45 -9.99
C ILE A 77 -4.10 -10.03 -10.90
N ASP A 78 -4.33 -11.23 -11.38
CA ASP A 78 -3.53 -11.79 -12.47
C ASP A 78 -3.75 -10.94 -13.73
N ASN A 79 -2.65 -10.51 -14.37
CA ASN A 79 -2.69 -9.70 -15.58
C ASN A 79 -3.54 -10.35 -16.68
N LEU A 80 -3.51 -11.67 -16.81
CA LEU A 80 -4.29 -12.42 -17.80
C LEU A 80 -5.81 -12.28 -17.61
N THR A 81 -6.27 -11.87 -16.43
CA THR A 81 -7.69 -11.63 -16.16
C THR A 81 -8.12 -10.20 -16.49
N SER A 82 -7.16 -9.32 -16.78
CA SER A 82 -7.44 -7.93 -17.19
C SER A 82 -7.97 -7.89 -18.63
N PRO A 83 -8.97 -7.05 -18.94
CA PRO A 83 -9.40 -6.82 -20.32
C PRO A 83 -8.32 -6.15 -21.19
N TYR A 84 -7.24 -5.70 -20.60
CA TYR A 84 -6.10 -5.03 -21.26
C TYR A 84 -4.82 -5.87 -21.27
N ALA A 85 -4.90 -7.16 -20.94
CA ALA A 85 -3.74 -8.05 -20.81
C ALA A 85 -2.87 -8.10 -22.07
N THR A 86 -3.46 -8.02 -23.26
CA THR A 86 -2.72 -8.03 -24.52
C THR A 86 -1.94 -6.76 -24.79
N THR A 87 -2.41 -5.61 -24.31
CA THR A 87 -1.71 -4.34 -24.43
C THR A 87 -0.53 -4.27 -23.44
N TYR A 88 -0.72 -4.79 -22.23
CA TYR A 88 0.29 -4.76 -21.18
C TYR A 88 0.82 -6.17 -20.88
N ALA A 89 1.26 -6.87 -21.94
CA ALA A 89 1.69 -8.27 -21.83
C ALA A 89 2.86 -8.49 -20.86
N ASP A 90 3.72 -7.48 -20.70
CA ASP A 90 4.89 -7.51 -19.79
C ASP A 90 4.53 -7.20 -18.35
N ALA A 91 3.29 -6.80 -18.04
CA ALA A 91 2.88 -6.50 -16.68
C ALA A 91 2.88 -7.75 -15.80
N ASN A 92 3.52 -7.67 -14.64
CA ASN A 92 3.54 -8.71 -13.62
C ASN A 92 2.88 -8.29 -12.29
N ALA A 93 2.43 -7.03 -12.21
CA ALA A 93 1.60 -6.51 -11.14
C ALA A 93 0.46 -5.70 -11.76
N THR A 94 -0.75 -6.20 -11.67
CA THR A 94 -1.96 -5.56 -12.21
C THR A 94 -2.93 -5.29 -11.09
N VAL A 95 -3.46 -4.07 -11.07
CA VAL A 95 -4.34 -3.59 -10.02
C VAL A 95 -5.67 -3.14 -10.62
N SER A 96 -6.78 -3.64 -10.10
CA SER A 96 -8.13 -3.18 -10.46
C SER A 96 -8.72 -2.34 -9.32
N TRP A 97 -9.45 -1.28 -9.68
CA TRP A 97 -10.12 -0.41 -8.72
C TRP A 97 -11.63 -0.51 -8.90
N SER A 98 -12.38 -0.57 -7.79
CA SER A 98 -13.84 -0.50 -7.79
C SER A 98 -14.38 0.94 -7.90
N SER A 99 -13.54 1.92 -8.23
CA SER A 99 -13.92 3.31 -8.40
C SER A 99 -14.75 3.55 -9.65
N PHE A 100 -15.28 4.77 -9.79
CA PHE A 100 -15.97 5.18 -10.99
C PHE A 100 -15.07 5.00 -12.23
N GLY A 101 -15.59 4.26 -13.20
CA GLY A 101 -14.81 3.89 -14.40
C GLY A 101 -14.07 2.57 -14.32
N SER A 102 -14.04 1.92 -13.15
CA SER A 102 -13.41 0.61 -12.91
C SER A 102 -12.05 0.47 -13.60
N PRO A 103 -11.08 1.37 -13.29
CA PRO A 103 -9.81 1.36 -13.97
C PRO A 103 -8.94 0.15 -13.57
N TYR A 104 -8.13 -0.27 -14.53
CA TYR A 104 -7.05 -1.23 -14.37
C TYR A 104 -5.74 -0.51 -14.58
N TYR A 105 -4.76 -0.74 -13.69
CA TYR A 105 -3.42 -0.20 -13.78
C TYR A 105 -2.42 -1.35 -13.87
N HIS A 106 -1.46 -1.21 -14.76
CA HIS A 106 -0.50 -2.25 -15.11
C HIS A 106 0.91 -1.78 -14.81
N PHE A 107 1.65 -2.62 -14.11
CA PHE A 107 3.00 -2.32 -13.66
C PHE A 107 3.95 -3.46 -13.96
N LEU A 108 5.22 -3.10 -14.14
CA LEU A 108 6.34 -4.03 -14.07
C LEU A 108 7.02 -3.84 -12.72
N LEU A 109 6.98 -4.86 -11.89
CA LEU A 109 7.56 -4.90 -10.56
C LEU A 109 8.81 -5.76 -10.54
N SER A 110 9.89 -5.25 -9.97
CA SER A 110 11.13 -5.96 -9.72
C SER A 110 11.66 -5.63 -8.31
N ASP A 111 12.76 -6.25 -7.91
CA ASP A 111 13.43 -5.92 -6.65
C ASP A 111 14.06 -4.52 -6.65
N THR A 112 14.22 -3.90 -7.82
CA THR A 112 14.86 -2.59 -7.99
C THR A 112 13.92 -1.49 -8.46
N SER A 113 12.73 -1.82 -8.96
CA SER A 113 11.82 -0.82 -9.55
C SER A 113 10.36 -1.25 -9.55
N TYR A 114 9.50 -0.26 -9.50
CA TYR A 114 8.06 -0.35 -9.71
C TYR A 114 7.70 0.63 -10.81
N ILE A 115 7.47 0.11 -12.03
CA ILE A 115 7.32 0.87 -13.26
C ILE A 115 5.85 0.85 -13.68
N PHE A 116 5.30 2.01 -14.00
CA PHE A 116 3.94 2.14 -14.51
C PHE A 116 3.94 2.02 -16.04
N LEU A 117 3.24 1.01 -16.56
CA LEU A 117 3.11 0.73 -18.00
C LEU A 117 1.90 1.42 -18.62
N GLY A 118 0.87 1.69 -17.82
CA GLY A 118 -0.36 2.30 -18.28
C GLY A 118 -1.61 1.75 -17.60
N GLY A 119 -2.75 2.12 -18.13
CA GLY A 119 -4.03 1.68 -17.60
C GLY A 119 -5.18 1.88 -18.57
N GLY A 120 -6.31 1.30 -18.21
CA GLY A 120 -7.54 1.40 -18.98
C GLY A 120 -8.79 1.30 -18.10
N GLY A 121 -9.89 1.85 -18.60
CA GLY A 121 -11.18 1.85 -17.91
C GLY A 121 -12.24 2.51 -18.80
N SER A 122 -13.40 2.88 -18.21
CA SER A 122 -14.48 3.54 -18.97
C SER A 122 -14.07 4.88 -19.61
N PHE A 123 -12.97 5.48 -19.16
CA PHE A 123 -12.47 6.78 -19.67
C PHE A 123 -11.44 6.63 -20.79
N GLY A 124 -11.21 5.43 -21.28
CA GLY A 124 -10.19 5.13 -22.28
C GLY A 124 -9.01 4.36 -21.71
N GLN A 125 -8.04 4.16 -22.57
CA GLN A 125 -6.81 3.42 -22.29
C GLN A 125 -5.61 4.28 -22.62
N TYR A 126 -4.60 4.24 -21.76
CA TYR A 126 -3.32 4.91 -21.96
C TYR A 126 -2.19 3.89 -21.88
N GLU A 127 -1.36 3.86 -22.92
CA GLU A 127 -0.13 3.10 -22.98
C GLU A 127 1.06 4.05 -22.89
N TYR A 128 1.96 3.80 -21.96
CA TYR A 128 3.18 4.59 -21.80
C TYR A 128 4.28 4.02 -22.70
N LEU A 129 4.65 4.80 -23.73
CA LEU A 129 5.73 4.47 -24.67
C LEU A 129 7.10 4.78 -24.07
N ASP A 130 7.19 5.87 -23.32
CA ASP A 130 8.25 6.19 -22.40
C ASP A 130 7.64 6.04 -21.00
N VAL A 131 7.94 4.90 -20.35
CA VAL A 131 7.35 4.52 -19.06
C VAL A 131 8.02 5.29 -17.94
N TYR A 132 7.30 5.60 -16.86
CA TYR A 132 7.94 6.22 -15.72
C TYR A 132 8.02 5.28 -14.51
N GLU A 133 9.11 5.41 -13.77
CA GLU A 133 9.28 4.68 -12.53
C GLU A 133 8.41 5.28 -11.43
N GLN A 134 7.49 4.47 -10.93
CA GLN A 134 6.64 4.82 -9.80
C GLN A 134 7.47 4.91 -8.51
N LEU A 135 8.37 3.93 -8.30
CA LEU A 135 9.35 3.89 -7.22
C LEU A 135 10.60 3.12 -7.68
N ARG A 136 11.77 3.57 -7.25
CA ARG A 136 13.04 2.81 -7.27
C ARG A 136 13.23 2.11 -5.94
N PHE A 137 13.85 0.95 -5.94
CA PHE A 137 14.14 0.21 -4.72
C PHE A 137 15.65 -0.11 -4.61
N PRO A 138 16.22 -0.08 -3.40
CA PRO A 138 15.63 0.45 -2.16
C PRO A 138 15.42 1.97 -2.23
N PHE A 139 14.39 2.50 -1.57
CA PHE A 139 14.08 3.93 -1.53
C PHE A 139 13.94 4.43 -0.09
N ALA A 140 14.66 5.48 0.27
CA ALA A 140 14.77 5.97 1.63
C ALA A 140 14.62 7.50 1.72
N TYR A 141 14.64 8.00 2.93
CA TYR A 141 14.68 9.44 3.20
C TYR A 141 15.93 10.09 2.57
N ASN A 142 15.77 11.23 1.91
CA ASN A 142 16.72 11.97 1.08
C ASN A 142 17.03 11.35 -0.30
N ASP A 143 16.50 10.18 -0.65
CA ASP A 143 16.58 9.72 -2.03
C ASP A 143 15.72 10.57 -2.93
N THR A 144 16.20 10.84 -4.14
CA THR A 144 15.46 11.58 -5.16
C THR A 144 15.88 11.15 -6.56
N TYR A 145 14.93 11.18 -7.47
CA TYR A 145 15.17 11.02 -8.90
C TYR A 145 14.13 11.77 -9.72
N THR A 146 14.47 12.03 -10.97
CA THR A 146 13.54 12.59 -11.96
C THR A 146 13.49 11.65 -13.15
N ASP A 147 12.30 11.50 -13.71
CA ASP A 147 12.04 10.70 -14.89
C ASP A 147 11.11 11.43 -15.85
N THR A 148 11.12 11.04 -17.12
CA THR A 148 10.20 11.54 -18.15
C THR A 148 9.19 10.48 -18.52
N PHE A 149 8.11 10.87 -19.14
CA PHE A 149 7.16 9.92 -19.67
C PHE A 149 6.42 10.44 -20.88
N VAL A 150 6.04 9.51 -21.74
CA VAL A 150 5.17 9.74 -22.91
C VAL A 150 4.13 8.63 -22.97
N ALA A 151 2.86 9.00 -23.02
CA ALA A 151 1.77 8.05 -23.17
C ALA A 151 0.87 8.45 -24.34
N VAL A 152 0.27 7.44 -24.97
CA VAL A 152 -0.74 7.59 -26.01
C VAL A 152 -2.07 6.99 -25.55
N SER A 153 -3.17 7.61 -25.95
CA SER A 153 -4.50 7.09 -25.68
C SER A 153 -5.02 6.34 -26.91
N ASN A 154 -5.79 5.28 -26.69
CA ASN A 154 -6.52 4.59 -27.76
C ASN A 154 -7.55 5.48 -28.47
N THR A 155 -7.87 6.67 -27.95
CA THR A 155 -8.72 7.69 -28.55
C THR A 155 -7.96 8.77 -29.32
N GLY A 156 -6.63 8.61 -29.48
CA GLY A 156 -5.77 9.52 -30.24
C GLY A 156 -5.19 10.69 -29.42
N GLY A 157 -5.45 10.74 -28.10
CA GLY A 157 -4.79 11.69 -27.21
C GLY A 157 -3.36 11.25 -26.85
N TYR A 158 -2.54 12.22 -26.46
CA TYR A 158 -1.21 11.93 -25.90
C TYR A 158 -1.00 12.66 -24.57
N ARG A 159 -0.07 12.16 -23.79
CA ARG A 159 0.41 12.79 -22.55
C ARG A 159 1.94 12.72 -22.54
N ALA A 160 2.59 13.84 -22.23
CA ALA A 160 4.04 13.90 -22.12
C ALA A 160 4.45 14.85 -21.01
N GLY A 161 5.42 14.46 -20.21
CA GLY A 161 5.90 15.27 -19.09
C GLY A 161 7.05 14.66 -18.33
N SER A 162 7.19 15.13 -17.11
CA SER A 162 8.22 14.64 -16.18
C SER A 162 7.64 14.47 -14.78
N VAL A 163 8.28 13.63 -14.01
CA VAL A 163 7.99 13.39 -12.61
C VAL A 163 9.27 13.43 -11.79
N THR A 164 9.23 14.09 -10.64
CA THR A 164 10.30 14.05 -9.63
C THR A 164 9.75 13.35 -8.40
N VAL A 165 10.45 12.34 -7.94
CA VAL A 165 10.10 11.52 -6.76
C VAL A 165 11.17 11.72 -5.71
N SER A 166 10.78 12.03 -4.48
CA SER A 166 11.70 12.26 -3.38
C SER A 166 11.18 11.69 -2.05
N GLY A 167 12.04 11.04 -1.30
CA GLY A 167 11.80 10.67 0.10
C GLY A 167 12.02 11.90 0.98
N ASP A 168 11.00 12.76 1.11
CA ASP A 168 11.18 14.09 1.70
C ASP A 168 10.92 14.17 3.20
N GLY A 169 10.50 13.06 3.81
CA GLY A 169 10.31 12.99 5.25
C GLY A 169 10.00 11.59 5.76
N TYR A 170 10.18 11.38 7.06
CA TYR A 170 9.74 10.16 7.73
C TYR A 170 9.35 10.41 9.18
N GLY A 171 8.56 9.51 9.75
CA GLY A 171 8.12 9.61 11.13
C GLY A 171 6.88 8.79 11.42
N ASP A 172 6.02 9.30 12.29
CA ASP A 172 4.79 8.65 12.68
C ASP A 172 3.59 9.24 11.95
N LEU A 173 2.71 8.39 11.46
CA LEU A 173 1.47 8.74 10.79
C LEU A 173 0.28 8.35 11.64
N LEU A 174 -0.56 9.33 11.99
CA LEU A 174 -1.83 9.14 12.66
C LEU A 174 -2.97 9.28 11.64
N VAL A 175 -3.85 8.30 11.57
CA VAL A 175 -5.06 8.32 10.72
C VAL A 175 -6.27 7.97 11.58
N PRO A 176 -7.52 8.21 11.14
CA PRO A 176 -8.69 7.89 11.97
C PRO A 176 -8.68 6.45 12.46
N GLY A 177 -8.61 6.25 13.77
CA GLY A 177 -8.64 4.94 14.42
C GLY A 177 -7.31 4.18 14.46
N SER A 178 -6.19 4.70 13.90
CA SER A 178 -4.90 4.00 13.90
C SER A 178 -3.70 4.91 13.86
N SER A 179 -2.55 4.34 14.24
CA SER A 179 -1.24 4.99 14.13
C SER A 179 -0.21 4.04 13.53
N PHE A 180 0.71 4.60 12.76
CA PHE A 180 1.78 3.86 12.09
C PHE A 180 3.10 4.57 12.40
N ASN A 181 3.99 3.87 13.06
CA ASN A 181 5.36 4.35 13.27
C ASN A 181 6.25 4.03 12.07
N ASN A 182 7.32 4.78 11.93
CA ASN A 182 8.36 4.56 10.94
C ASN A 182 7.81 4.49 9.50
N VAL A 183 7.08 5.54 9.11
CA VAL A 183 6.49 5.72 7.78
C VAL A 183 7.41 6.63 6.96
N LEU A 184 7.69 6.28 5.71
CA LEU A 184 8.35 7.17 4.75
C LEU A 184 7.30 7.99 4.01
N ARG A 185 7.50 9.31 3.96
CA ARG A 185 6.75 10.17 3.06
C ARG A 185 7.50 10.31 1.74
N VAL A 186 6.86 9.86 0.67
CA VAL A 186 7.32 10.04 -0.70
C VAL A 186 6.55 11.21 -1.31
N LYS A 187 7.28 12.25 -1.70
CA LYS A 187 6.73 13.37 -2.46
C LYS A 187 6.95 13.11 -3.95
N ARG A 188 5.89 13.22 -4.71
CA ARG A 188 5.91 13.09 -6.16
C ARG A 188 5.37 14.37 -6.78
N GLU A 189 6.16 14.99 -7.63
CA GLU A 189 5.80 16.20 -8.36
C GLU A 189 5.83 15.90 -9.85
N SER A 190 4.70 16.08 -10.54
CA SER A 190 4.60 15.88 -11.97
C SER A 190 4.09 17.13 -12.68
N ALA A 191 4.59 17.34 -13.88
CA ALA A 191 4.14 18.38 -14.78
C ALA A 191 4.06 17.83 -16.20
N TYR A 192 2.89 17.92 -16.82
CA TYR A 192 2.67 17.29 -18.12
C TYR A 192 1.61 18.01 -18.95
N TYR A 193 1.74 17.86 -20.25
CA TYR A 193 0.70 18.19 -21.22
C TYR A 193 -0.09 16.94 -21.59
N ASP A 194 -1.39 17.06 -21.68
CA ASP A 194 -2.23 16.03 -22.26
C ASP A 194 -3.27 16.61 -23.22
N THR A 195 -3.67 15.83 -24.22
CA THR A 195 -4.69 16.19 -25.19
C THR A 195 -5.93 15.33 -25.04
N VAL A 196 -6.19 14.81 -23.86
CA VAL A 196 -7.40 14.05 -23.53
C VAL A 196 -8.62 14.92 -23.87
N SER A 197 -9.60 14.32 -24.49
CA SER A 197 -10.82 15.00 -24.91
C SER A 197 -10.63 16.10 -25.97
N GLY A 198 -9.53 16.07 -26.73
CA GLY A 198 -9.25 16.97 -27.84
C GLY A 198 -8.85 18.40 -27.44
N THR A 199 -8.87 18.75 -26.16
CA THR A 199 -8.42 20.05 -25.68
C THR A 199 -7.07 19.91 -24.97
N PRO A 200 -6.03 20.62 -25.42
CA PRO A 200 -4.73 20.62 -24.73
C PRO A 200 -4.87 21.14 -23.30
N ARG A 201 -4.28 20.40 -22.34
CA ARG A 201 -4.24 20.74 -20.93
C ARG A 201 -2.81 20.67 -20.44
N PHE A 202 -2.44 21.61 -19.60
CA PHE A 202 -1.24 21.54 -18.79
C PHE A 202 -1.66 21.21 -17.35
N THR A 203 -1.11 20.14 -16.81
CA THR A 203 -1.43 19.65 -15.46
C THR A 203 -0.14 19.65 -14.63
N GLN A 204 -0.25 20.18 -13.43
CA GLN A 204 0.75 20.07 -12.39
C GLN A 204 0.14 19.34 -11.21
N GLU A 205 0.84 18.35 -10.67
CA GLU A 205 0.39 17.53 -9.55
C GLU A 205 1.49 17.41 -8.50
N THR A 206 1.08 17.41 -7.25
CA THR A 206 1.95 17.10 -6.13
C THR A 206 1.23 16.08 -5.27
N TYR A 207 1.82 14.91 -5.11
CA TYR A 207 1.33 13.85 -4.24
C TYR A 207 2.26 13.66 -3.06
N TYR A 208 1.71 13.53 -1.86
CA TYR A 208 2.39 13.10 -0.65
C TYR A 208 1.86 11.71 -0.30
N GLU A 209 2.68 10.72 -0.53
CA GLU A 209 2.36 9.31 -0.35
C GLU A 209 3.08 8.77 0.88
N TYR A 210 2.35 8.16 1.80
CA TYR A 210 2.89 7.67 3.07
C TYR A 210 2.94 6.15 3.04
N TYR A 211 4.16 5.61 2.99
CA TYR A 211 4.42 4.18 2.91
C TYR A 211 5.03 3.65 4.21
N LYS A 212 4.65 2.45 4.56
CA LYS A 212 5.30 1.67 5.61
C LYS A 212 5.86 0.39 5.01
N PRO A 213 7.16 0.05 5.23
CA PRO A 213 7.72 -1.20 4.76
C PRO A 213 6.87 -2.40 5.17
N GLY A 214 6.63 -3.32 4.23
CA GLY A 214 5.83 -4.52 4.44
C GLY A 214 4.31 -4.32 4.41
N ILE A 215 3.80 -3.10 4.19
CA ILE A 215 2.38 -2.85 3.93
C ILE A 215 2.21 -2.55 2.45
N PRO A 216 1.45 -3.39 1.71
CA PRO A 216 1.13 -3.12 0.32
C PRO A 216 0.33 -1.83 0.15
N HIS A 217 0.68 -1.05 -0.85
CA HIS A 217 0.08 0.26 -1.13
C HIS A 217 0.42 1.34 -0.09
N TYR A 218 0.19 2.60 -0.44
CA TYR A 218 0.31 3.68 0.53
C TYR A 218 -0.78 3.56 1.62
N ILE A 219 -0.45 3.98 2.84
CA ILE A 219 -1.42 4.10 3.94
C ILE A 219 -2.26 5.35 3.74
N LEU A 220 -1.64 6.44 3.30
CA LEU A 220 -2.30 7.69 2.99
C LEU A 220 -1.64 8.33 1.76
N LEU A 221 -2.45 8.95 0.91
CA LEU A 221 -2.03 9.81 -0.19
C LEU A 221 -2.79 11.12 -0.08
N HIS A 222 -2.07 12.23 -0.09
CA HIS A 222 -2.67 13.57 -0.17
C HIS A 222 -2.18 14.24 -1.44
N GLY A 223 -3.09 14.41 -2.40
CA GLY A 223 -2.81 14.94 -3.74
C GLY A 223 -3.36 16.33 -3.93
N PHE A 224 -2.58 17.16 -4.62
CA PHE A 224 -2.93 18.50 -5.09
C PHE A 224 -2.72 18.56 -6.58
N TYR A 225 -3.60 19.23 -7.30
CA TYR A 225 -3.46 19.41 -8.73
C TYR A 225 -3.90 20.81 -9.17
N THR A 226 -3.29 21.27 -10.25
CA THR A 226 -3.70 22.46 -10.98
C THR A 226 -3.74 22.14 -12.47
N ILE A 227 -4.87 22.41 -13.10
CA ILE A 227 -5.13 22.15 -14.53
C ILE A 227 -5.37 23.47 -15.24
N THR A 228 -4.64 23.73 -16.30
CA THR A 228 -4.82 24.86 -17.19
C THR A 228 -5.22 24.37 -18.57
N SER A 229 -6.34 24.82 -19.10
CA SER A 229 -6.85 24.43 -20.44
C SER A 229 -6.96 25.68 -21.31
N GLY A 230 -6.13 25.75 -22.37
CA GLY A 230 -6.10 26.88 -23.29
C GLY A 230 -5.89 28.22 -22.56
N SER A 231 -6.76 29.20 -22.81
CA SER A 231 -6.75 30.52 -22.16
C SER A 231 -7.62 30.62 -20.89
N SER A 232 -8.14 29.51 -20.40
CA SER A 232 -8.98 29.47 -19.22
C SER A 232 -8.16 29.69 -17.93
N ASN A 233 -8.81 30.23 -16.88
CA ASN A 233 -8.18 30.31 -15.57
C ASN A 233 -7.83 28.89 -15.07
N PRO A 234 -6.68 28.73 -14.39
CA PRO A 234 -6.33 27.45 -13.78
C PRO A 234 -7.38 26.98 -12.77
N VAL A 235 -7.67 25.68 -12.80
CA VAL A 235 -8.54 25.00 -11.83
C VAL A 235 -7.64 24.20 -10.90
N SER A 236 -7.71 24.47 -9.60
CA SER A 236 -6.96 23.74 -8.59
C SER A 236 -7.91 22.90 -7.73
N GLY A 237 -7.41 21.76 -7.28
CA GLY A 237 -8.14 20.88 -6.37
C GLY A 237 -7.20 20.02 -5.55
N SER A 238 -7.79 19.25 -4.66
CA SER A 238 -7.05 18.26 -3.86
C SER A 238 -7.92 17.06 -3.54
N GLN A 239 -7.26 15.93 -3.31
CA GLN A 239 -7.88 14.69 -2.88
C GLN A 239 -7.01 14.04 -1.81
N LEU A 240 -7.66 13.42 -0.83
CA LEU A 240 -6.98 12.64 0.18
C LEU A 240 -7.55 11.23 0.15
N PHE A 241 -6.66 10.27 0.09
CA PHE A 241 -6.95 8.83 0.09
C PHE A 241 -6.31 8.23 1.33
N TYR A 242 -7.03 7.41 2.09
CA TYR A 242 -6.43 6.67 3.19
C TYR A 242 -6.92 5.24 3.23
N ASN A 243 -5.97 4.33 3.46
CA ASN A 243 -6.18 2.89 3.43
C ASN A 243 -6.78 2.41 4.75
N THR A 244 -8.06 2.02 4.73
CA THR A 244 -8.75 1.46 5.90
C THR A 244 -8.38 0.00 6.15
N GLY A 245 -7.97 -0.75 5.14
CA GLY A 245 -7.50 -2.12 5.26
C GLY A 245 -6.16 -2.23 6.01
N ALA A 246 -5.30 -1.20 5.93
CA ALA A 246 -4.09 -1.11 6.74
C ALA A 246 -4.40 -0.88 8.23
N LEU A 247 -5.62 -0.46 8.56
CA LEU A 247 -6.10 -0.19 9.92
C LEU A 247 -6.59 -1.45 10.63
N VAL A 248 -6.88 -2.50 9.87
CA VAL A 248 -7.42 -3.74 10.42
C VAL A 248 -6.28 -4.73 10.60
N SER A 249 -5.57 -4.60 11.71
CA SER A 249 -4.71 -5.69 12.19
C SER A 249 -5.64 -6.88 12.55
N GLY A 250 -5.87 -7.77 11.59
CA GLY A 250 -6.67 -8.96 11.84
C GLY A 250 -7.49 -9.51 10.68
N ASN A 251 -7.73 -8.77 9.63
CA ASN A 251 -8.44 -9.29 8.46
C ASN A 251 -7.46 -9.57 7.30
N ASN A 252 -6.68 -10.65 7.42
CA ASN A 252 -6.00 -11.21 6.25
C ASN A 252 -7.04 -11.97 5.42
N GLN A 253 -7.52 -11.33 4.36
CA GLN A 253 -8.25 -12.05 3.32
C GLN A 253 -7.23 -12.67 2.37
N GLN A 254 -7.10 -13.98 2.36
CA GLN A 254 -6.33 -14.70 1.34
C GLN A 254 -7.28 -15.28 0.29
N ASN A 255 -7.13 -14.85 -0.95
CA ASN A 255 -7.76 -15.48 -2.10
C ASN A 255 -6.77 -16.49 -2.69
N ILE A 256 -6.92 -17.77 -2.39
CA ILE A 256 -6.11 -18.83 -2.98
C ILE A 256 -7.02 -19.68 -3.85
N LEU A 257 -6.90 -19.51 -5.18
CA LEU A 257 -7.54 -20.37 -6.18
C LEU A 257 -8.95 -20.84 -5.76
N ASN A 258 -9.93 -19.94 -5.79
CA ASN A 258 -11.34 -20.17 -5.45
C ASN A 258 -11.69 -20.31 -3.95
N THR A 259 -10.72 -20.16 -3.05
CA THR A 259 -10.96 -20.13 -1.60
C THR A 259 -10.76 -18.72 -1.07
N THR A 260 -11.80 -18.11 -0.52
CA THR A 260 -11.71 -16.81 0.17
C THR A 260 -11.80 -17.03 1.67
N CYS A 261 -10.84 -16.50 2.43
CA CYS A 261 -10.79 -16.65 3.89
C CYS A 261 -10.72 -15.29 4.57
N GLN A 262 -11.52 -15.11 5.60
CA GLN A 262 -11.60 -13.87 6.35
C GLN A 262 -11.84 -14.15 7.84
N ILE A 263 -11.14 -13.40 8.70
CA ILE A 263 -11.48 -13.38 10.12
C ILE A 263 -12.41 -12.18 10.35
N ILE A 264 -13.57 -12.44 10.96
CA ILE A 264 -14.57 -11.43 11.32
C ILE A 264 -14.74 -11.39 12.83
N HIS A 265 -14.93 -10.20 13.36
CA HIS A 265 -15.19 -9.96 14.78
C HIS A 265 -16.64 -9.50 14.95
N GLN A 266 -17.42 -10.26 15.68
CA GLN A 266 -18.82 -9.94 16.01
C GLN A 266 -19.10 -10.24 17.48
N ASN A 267 -19.68 -9.30 18.21
CA ASN A 267 -20.13 -9.47 19.61
C ASN A 267 -19.06 -10.08 20.54
N ALA A 268 -17.84 -9.54 20.51
CA ALA A 268 -16.67 -10.03 21.26
C ALA A 268 -16.20 -11.46 20.88
N GLN A 269 -16.71 -12.04 19.82
CA GLN A 269 -16.27 -13.33 19.29
C GLN A 269 -15.54 -13.15 17.96
N SER A 270 -14.51 -13.95 17.75
CA SER A 270 -13.80 -14.02 16.48
C SER A 270 -14.24 -15.25 15.70
N MET A 271 -14.58 -15.08 14.43
CA MET A 271 -15.00 -16.16 13.54
C MET A 271 -14.09 -16.19 12.30
N LEU A 272 -13.69 -17.36 11.90
CA LEU A 272 -13.09 -17.59 10.58
C LEU A 272 -14.22 -17.89 9.59
N ARG A 273 -14.34 -17.04 8.56
CA ARG A 273 -15.24 -17.26 7.43
C ARG A 273 -14.44 -17.78 6.25
N ILE A 274 -14.81 -18.96 5.75
CA ILE A 274 -14.23 -19.59 4.56
C ILE A 274 -15.32 -19.71 3.51
N LYS A 275 -15.11 -19.11 2.33
CA LYS A 275 -15.93 -19.32 1.15
C LYS A 275 -15.13 -20.14 0.14
N ASP A 276 -15.67 -21.27 -0.28
CA ASP A 276 -15.03 -22.16 -1.25
C ASP A 276 -16.06 -22.67 -2.27
N VAL A 277 -15.56 -23.07 -3.43
CA VAL A 277 -16.38 -23.66 -4.50
C VAL A 277 -16.38 -25.18 -4.49
N GLN A 278 -15.66 -25.80 -3.56
CA GLN A 278 -15.51 -27.25 -3.44
C GLN A 278 -15.75 -27.73 -2.01
N ASN A 279 -16.22 -28.98 -1.90
CA ASN A 279 -16.33 -29.67 -0.61
C ASN A 279 -15.04 -30.43 -0.32
N TYR A 280 -14.47 -30.24 0.87
CA TYR A 280 -13.27 -30.97 1.32
C TYR A 280 -13.17 -31.02 2.85
N ASN A 281 -12.36 -31.97 3.34
CA ASN A 281 -12.00 -32.04 4.76
C ASN A 281 -10.62 -31.44 4.97
N THR A 282 -10.45 -30.68 6.05
CA THR A 282 -9.18 -30.07 6.43
C THR A 282 -9.04 -29.99 7.94
N VAL A 283 -7.86 -29.65 8.43
CA VAL A 283 -7.60 -29.37 9.84
C VAL A 283 -7.21 -27.91 9.96
N LEU A 284 -7.99 -27.15 10.71
CA LEU A 284 -7.62 -25.81 11.11
C LEU A 284 -6.70 -25.89 12.32
N GLN A 285 -5.54 -25.27 12.22
CA GLN A 285 -4.51 -25.26 13.23
C GLN A 285 -4.21 -23.81 13.66
N LEU A 286 -3.99 -23.60 14.95
CA LEU A 286 -3.67 -22.31 15.53
C LEU A 286 -2.33 -22.39 16.23
N TYR A 287 -1.43 -21.50 15.87
CA TYR A 287 -0.08 -21.41 16.41
C TYR A 287 0.16 -20.06 17.10
N ASN A 288 1.00 -20.05 18.14
CA ASN A 288 1.54 -18.81 18.69
C ASN A 288 2.72 -18.29 17.83
N LEU A 289 3.27 -17.13 18.19
CA LEU A 289 4.41 -16.54 17.48
C LEU A 289 5.71 -17.37 17.60
N GLN A 290 5.80 -18.28 18.57
CA GLN A 290 6.92 -19.23 18.74
C GLN A 290 6.77 -20.48 17.87
N GLY A 291 5.69 -20.58 17.06
CA GLY A 291 5.39 -21.73 16.21
C GLY A 291 4.84 -22.94 16.96
N GLN A 292 4.42 -22.79 18.22
CA GLN A 292 3.79 -23.89 18.98
C GLN A 292 2.31 -24.00 18.59
N LEU A 293 1.86 -25.22 18.29
CA LEU A 293 0.45 -25.51 18.06
C LEU A 293 -0.32 -25.38 19.39
N ILE A 294 -1.29 -24.46 19.42
CA ILE A 294 -2.09 -24.17 20.62
C ILE A 294 -3.45 -24.86 20.55
N TRP A 295 -4.01 -24.93 19.35
CA TRP A 295 -5.35 -25.46 19.14
C TRP A 295 -5.49 -26.02 17.71
N ASN A 296 -6.33 -27.03 17.55
CA ASN A 296 -6.71 -27.53 16.23
C ASN A 296 -8.17 -27.98 16.21
N LYS A 297 -8.77 -28.00 15.01
CA LYS A 297 -10.13 -28.46 14.78
C LYS A 297 -10.24 -29.10 13.40
N GLN A 298 -10.81 -30.27 13.33
CA GLN A 298 -11.19 -30.87 12.04
C GLN A 298 -12.41 -30.14 11.47
N LEU A 299 -12.36 -29.81 10.22
CA LEU A 299 -13.38 -29.09 9.48
C LEU A 299 -13.80 -29.86 8.24
N GLN A 300 -15.10 -29.84 7.99
CA GLN A 300 -15.68 -30.21 6.71
C GLN A 300 -16.14 -28.92 6.04
N ILE A 301 -15.35 -28.44 5.06
CA ILE A 301 -15.70 -27.27 4.26
C ILE A 301 -16.71 -27.69 3.21
N ARG A 302 -17.78 -26.93 3.11
CA ARG A 302 -18.84 -27.11 2.10
C ARG A 302 -18.73 -25.99 1.05
N THR A 303 -19.25 -26.27 -0.14
CA THR A 303 -19.46 -25.21 -1.13
C THR A 303 -20.32 -24.12 -0.51
N ASP A 304 -19.93 -22.86 -0.69
CA ASP A 304 -20.51 -21.67 -0.09
C ASP A 304 -19.76 -21.19 1.19
N VAL A 305 -20.41 -20.47 2.05
CA VAL A 305 -19.80 -19.82 3.21
C VAL A 305 -19.81 -20.75 4.42
N ASN A 306 -18.63 -21.00 4.99
CA ASN A 306 -18.45 -21.73 6.24
C ASN A 306 -17.97 -20.76 7.31
N GLU A 307 -18.65 -20.73 8.46
CA GLU A 307 -18.29 -19.90 9.61
C GLU A 307 -17.82 -20.76 10.76
N ILE A 308 -16.61 -20.53 11.21
CA ILE A 308 -15.95 -21.32 12.26
C ILE A 308 -15.61 -20.39 13.42
N GLN A 309 -16.20 -20.64 14.58
CA GLN A 309 -15.86 -19.90 15.79
C GLN A 309 -14.44 -20.23 16.22
N LEU A 310 -13.63 -19.18 16.44
CA LEU A 310 -12.27 -19.29 16.96
C LEU A 310 -12.29 -19.37 18.49
N PRO A 311 -11.30 -20.01 19.12
CA PRO A 311 -11.27 -20.24 20.57
C PRO A 311 -10.82 -18.98 21.35
N SER A 312 -11.45 -17.83 21.09
CA SER A 312 -11.09 -16.56 21.72
C SER A 312 -11.09 -16.58 23.24
N ASP A 313 -12.00 -17.34 23.85
CA ASP A 313 -12.15 -17.39 25.32
C ASP A 313 -10.99 -18.13 26.03
N MET A 314 -10.26 -18.97 25.29
CA MET A 314 -9.16 -19.80 25.84
C MET A 314 -7.78 -19.17 25.61
N LEU A 315 -7.71 -18.04 24.95
CA LEU A 315 -6.45 -17.43 24.53
C LEU A 315 -6.21 -16.09 25.23
N GLN A 316 -4.94 -15.78 25.46
CA GLN A 316 -4.53 -14.45 25.90
C GLN A 316 -4.54 -13.47 24.71
N ASN A 317 -4.53 -12.17 25.01
CA ASN A 317 -4.34 -11.14 24.01
C ASN A 317 -2.99 -11.32 23.33
N GLY A 318 -2.97 -11.26 22.01
CA GLY A 318 -1.75 -11.48 21.24
C GLY A 318 -1.99 -11.84 19.80
N MET A 319 -0.91 -12.06 19.10
CA MET A 319 -0.92 -12.49 17.70
C MET A 319 -0.80 -14.00 17.57
N TYR A 320 -1.57 -14.55 16.66
CA TYR A 320 -1.66 -15.99 16.36
C TYR A 320 -1.61 -16.21 14.85
N LEU A 321 -1.20 -17.40 14.44
CA LEU A 321 -1.23 -17.87 13.06
C LEU A 321 -2.25 -18.98 12.91
N LEU A 322 -3.28 -18.77 12.10
CA LEU A 322 -4.23 -19.80 11.66
C LEU A 322 -3.73 -20.43 10.38
N GLN A 323 -3.74 -21.75 10.29
CA GLN A 323 -3.32 -22.49 9.10
C GLN A 323 -4.27 -23.66 8.81
N PHE A 324 -4.56 -23.87 7.53
CA PHE A 324 -5.27 -25.04 7.02
C PHE A 324 -4.88 -25.28 5.55
N ASN A 325 -5.22 -26.45 4.99
CA ASN A 325 -5.04 -26.71 3.56
C ASN A 325 -6.37 -26.51 2.82
N ASN A 326 -6.33 -25.85 1.66
CA ASN A 326 -7.49 -25.70 0.78
C ASN A 326 -7.80 -26.99 0.01
N ALA A 327 -8.83 -26.97 -0.84
CA ALA A 327 -9.25 -28.11 -1.66
C ALA A 327 -8.14 -28.68 -2.57
N ALA A 328 -7.18 -27.85 -2.98
CA ALA A 328 -6.02 -28.27 -3.77
C ALA A 328 -4.84 -28.80 -2.93
N GLY A 329 -5.02 -28.94 -1.61
CA GLY A 329 -3.97 -29.35 -0.67
C GLY A 329 -2.90 -28.27 -0.41
N LYS A 330 -3.12 -27.04 -0.86
CA LYS A 330 -2.19 -25.92 -0.63
C LYS A 330 -2.43 -25.29 0.74
N PRO A 331 -1.36 -24.94 1.47
CA PRO A 331 -1.50 -24.29 2.77
C PRO A 331 -2.06 -22.87 2.63
N VAL A 332 -3.02 -22.55 3.47
CA VAL A 332 -3.60 -21.23 3.69
C VAL A 332 -3.20 -20.80 5.08
N ALA A 333 -2.62 -19.62 5.24
CA ALA A 333 -2.20 -19.09 6.53
C ALA A 333 -2.75 -17.68 6.74
N LEU A 334 -3.39 -17.44 7.88
CA LEU A 334 -3.98 -16.17 8.27
C LEU A 334 -3.38 -15.71 9.60
N LYS A 335 -3.00 -14.44 9.70
CA LYS A 335 -2.67 -13.83 10.99
C LYS A 335 -3.98 -13.45 11.71
N TRP A 336 -4.05 -13.74 12.98
CA TRP A 336 -5.16 -13.34 13.85
C TRP A 336 -4.62 -12.61 15.06
N SER A 337 -5.12 -11.38 15.28
CA SER A 337 -4.84 -10.63 16.50
C SER A 337 -6.05 -10.72 17.41
N LYS A 338 -5.87 -11.30 18.60
CA LYS A 338 -6.85 -11.22 19.66
C LYS A 338 -6.54 -9.97 20.50
N ALA A 339 -7.50 -9.05 20.52
CA ALA A 339 -7.55 -7.91 21.43
C ALA A 339 -8.85 -8.02 22.26
N ASP A 340 -8.85 -7.43 23.46
CA ASP A 340 -10.07 -7.33 24.29
C ASP A 340 -11.13 -6.47 23.66
#